data_f16a9c996fcd912e4d86c48aa0ce660f
#
_entry.id   f16a9c996fcd912e4d86c48aa0ce660f
#
_cell.length_a   1.000
_cell.length_b   1.000
_cell.length_c   1.000
_cell.angle_alpha   90.00
_cell.angle_beta   90.00
_cell.angle_gamma   90.00
#
_symmetry.space_group_name_H-M   'P 1'
#
loop_
_entity.id
_entity.type
_entity.pdbx_description
1 polymer ?
#
loop_
_entity_poly.entity_id
_entity_poly.type
_entity_poly.pdbx_seq_one_letter_code
_entity_poly.pdbx_strand_id
1 'polypeptide(L)' 'MITLTRLNGKKFVVNAELIRTVESNPDTTLTLINGDHIIVAEQMEEVVNLAIEYGRSLRKLLPPS' A
#
# COMPACT_ATOMS: atom_id res chain seq x y z
N MET A 1 8.38 2.29 -1.64
CA MET A 1 7.34 3.33 -1.41
C MET A 1 6.31 3.26 -2.51
N ILE A 2 5.04 3.38 -2.16
CA ILE A 2 3.97 3.46 -3.15
C ILE A 2 3.19 4.75 -2.93
N THR A 3 2.63 5.28 -4.03
CA THR A 3 1.85 6.52 -3.98
C THR A 3 0.37 6.18 -4.03
N LEU A 4 -0.38 6.68 -3.06
CA LEU A 4 -1.82 6.48 -2.97
C LEU A 4 -2.52 7.82 -2.84
N THR A 5 -3.85 7.81 -2.91
CA THR A 5 -4.65 9.03 -2.89
C THR A 5 -5.64 8.95 -1.72
N ARG A 6 -5.64 9.99 -0.89
CA ARG A 6 -6.64 10.10 0.19
C ARG A 6 -8.00 10.41 -0.40
N LEU A 7 -9.05 10.18 0.36
CA LEU A 7 -10.42 10.43 -0.13
C LEU A 7 -10.63 11.90 -0.53
N ASN A 8 -9.87 12.82 0.05
CA ASN A 8 -9.96 14.25 -0.29
C ASN A 8 -9.21 14.59 -1.58
N GLY A 9 -8.63 13.61 -2.27
CA GLY A 9 -7.92 13.81 -3.52
C GLY A 9 -6.43 14.09 -3.37
N LYS A 10 -5.93 14.25 -2.17
CA LYS A 10 -4.50 14.52 -1.95
C LYS A 10 -3.69 13.23 -2.03
N LYS A 11 -2.59 13.29 -2.76
CA LYS A 11 -1.68 12.15 -2.89
C LYS A 11 -0.72 12.10 -1.71
N PHE A 12 -0.32 10.89 -1.35
CA PHE A 12 0.66 10.69 -0.30
C PHE A 12 1.46 9.42 -0.61
N VAL A 13 2.60 9.30 0.05
CA VAL A 13 3.50 8.15 -0.15
C VAL A 13 3.51 7.33 1.14
N VAL A 14 3.43 6.03 1.00
CA VAL A 14 3.48 5.12 2.14
C VAL A 14 4.48 4.02 1.85
N ASN A 15 5.18 3.58 2.88
CA ASN A 15 6.08 2.43 2.76
C ASN A 15 5.22 1.15 2.75
N ALA A 16 5.22 0.45 1.62
CA ALA A 16 4.41 -0.75 1.46
C ALA A 16 4.74 -1.83 2.49
N GLU A 17 5.96 -1.87 2.99
CA GLU A 17 6.37 -2.84 3.99
C GLU A 17 5.70 -2.62 5.36
N LEU A 18 5.16 -1.44 5.60
CA LEU A 18 4.45 -1.13 6.83
C LEU A 18 2.98 -1.50 6.79
N ILE A 19 2.47 -1.94 5.63
CA ILE A 19 1.07 -2.31 5.47
C ILE A 19 0.88 -3.74 5.95
N ARG A 20 0.03 -3.92 6.98
CA ARG A 20 -0.32 -5.25 7.48
C ARG A 20 -1.47 -5.84 6.70
N THR A 21 -2.55 -5.09 6.53
CA THR A 21 -3.75 -5.56 5.85
C THR A 21 -4.34 -4.47 4.97
N VAL A 22 -5.07 -4.89 3.93
CA VAL A 22 -5.86 -4.02 3.07
C VAL A 22 -7.27 -4.58 3.06
N GLU A 23 -8.24 -3.75 3.39
CA GLU A 23 -9.64 -4.14 3.43
C GLU A 23 -10.46 -3.16 2.58
N SER A 24 -11.61 -3.60 2.07
CA SER A 24 -12.41 -2.78 1.16
C SER A 24 -13.84 -2.55 1.66
N ASN A 25 -14.06 -2.50 2.96
CA ASN A 25 -15.40 -2.47 3.53
C ASN A 25 -15.56 -1.32 4.52
N PRO A 26 -16.27 -0.21 4.21
CA PRO A 26 -16.88 0.13 2.91
C PRO A 26 -15.88 0.71 1.92
N ASP A 27 -14.81 1.33 2.39
CA ASP A 27 -13.76 1.92 1.56
C ASP A 27 -12.45 1.16 1.75
N THR A 28 -11.54 1.33 0.80
CA THR A 28 -10.23 0.71 0.90
C THR A 28 -9.49 1.27 2.11
N THR A 29 -9.22 0.42 3.09
CA THR A 29 -8.58 0.81 4.34
C THR A 29 -7.29 0.01 4.52
N LEU A 30 -6.19 0.73 4.71
CA LEU A 30 -4.90 0.14 5.03
C LEU A 30 -4.73 0.11 6.54
N THR A 31 -4.33 -1.02 7.09
CA THR A 31 -3.91 -1.08 8.49
C THR A 31 -2.41 -1.27 8.52
N LEU A 32 -1.73 -0.36 9.18
CA LEU A 32 -0.27 -0.40 9.30
C LEU A 32 0.15 -1.25 10.48
N ILE A 33 1.41 -1.64 10.51
CA ILE A 33 1.93 -2.53 11.56
C ILE A 33 1.85 -1.90 12.94
N ASN A 34 1.81 -0.57 13.04
CA ASN A 34 1.63 0.12 14.33
C ASN A 34 0.17 0.25 14.75
N GLY A 35 -0.77 -0.26 13.94
CA GLY A 35 -2.20 -0.18 14.23
C GLY A 35 -2.93 0.98 13.60
N ASP A 36 -2.23 1.91 12.96
CA ASP A 36 -2.87 3.04 12.30
C ASP A 36 -3.68 2.60 11.08
N HIS A 37 -4.79 3.28 10.83
CA HIS A 37 -5.66 3.03 9.69
C HIS A 37 -5.62 4.22 8.74
N ILE A 38 -5.51 3.94 7.43
CA ILE A 38 -5.53 4.98 6.39
C ILE A 38 -6.55 4.57 5.34
N ILE A 39 -7.48 5.48 5.04
CA ILE A 39 -8.49 5.24 3.99
C ILE A 39 -7.99 5.88 2.71
N VAL A 40 -8.06 5.14 1.60
CA VAL A 40 -7.57 5.60 0.30
C VAL A 40 -8.64 5.47 -0.77
N ALA A 41 -8.48 6.23 -1.85
CA ALA A 41 -9.42 6.24 -2.96
C ALA A 41 -9.22 5.07 -3.93
N GLU A 42 -8.03 4.50 -3.97
CA GLU A 42 -7.72 3.38 -4.87
C GLU A 42 -8.53 2.15 -4.48
N GLN A 43 -8.82 1.31 -5.48
CA GLN A 43 -9.44 0.00 -5.23
C GLN A 43 -8.43 -0.90 -4.51
N MET A 44 -8.95 -1.86 -3.75
CA MET A 44 -8.10 -2.80 -3.00
C MET A 44 -7.10 -3.52 -3.93
N GLU A 45 -7.57 -3.96 -5.09
CA GLU A 45 -6.73 -4.67 -6.06
C GLU A 45 -5.58 -3.80 -6.55
N GLU A 46 -5.83 -2.51 -6.73
CA GLU A 46 -4.80 -1.57 -7.17
C GLU A 46 -3.72 -1.41 -6.10
N VAL A 47 -4.13 -1.28 -4.84
CA VAL A 47 -3.18 -1.17 -3.73
C VAL A 47 -2.31 -2.43 -3.64
N VAL A 48 -2.94 -3.60 -3.75
CA VAL A 48 -2.23 -4.88 -3.71
C VAL A 48 -1.23 -4.98 -4.85
N ASN A 49 -1.64 -4.57 -6.06
CA ASN A 49 -0.74 -4.62 -7.22
C ASN A 49 0.46 -3.68 -7.05
N LEU A 50 0.25 -2.48 -6.52
CA LEU A 50 1.33 -1.55 -6.27
C LEU A 50 2.32 -2.11 -5.23
N ALA A 51 1.80 -2.77 -4.19
CA ALA A 51 2.64 -3.38 -3.17
C ALA A 51 3.45 -4.54 -3.74
N ILE A 52 2.85 -5.35 -4.62
CA ILE A 52 3.54 -6.46 -5.28
C ILE A 52 4.66 -5.93 -6.18
N GLU A 53 4.38 -4.88 -6.97
CA GLU A 53 5.38 -4.27 -7.83
C GLU A 53 6.55 -3.74 -7.02
N TYR A 54 6.26 -3.10 -5.88
CA TYR A 54 7.29 -2.63 -4.98
C TYR A 54 8.17 -3.79 -4.49
N GLY A 55 7.56 -4.89 -4.10
CA GLY A 55 8.30 -6.07 -3.64
C GLY A 55 9.16 -6.68 -4.74
N ARG A 56 8.66 -6.71 -5.98
CA ARG A 56 9.45 -7.19 -7.12
C ARG A 56 10.67 -6.32 -7.36
N SER A 57 10.50 -5.00 -7.30
CA SER A 57 11.61 -4.06 -7.50
C SER A 57 12.69 -4.26 -6.44
N LEU A 58 12.29 -4.48 -5.19
CA LEU A 58 13.23 -4.75 -4.12
C LEU A 58 14.00 -6.05 -4.36
N ARG A 59 13.30 -7.10 -4.80
CA ARG A 59 13.93 -8.39 -5.04
C ARG A 59 14.96 -8.33 -6.16
N LYS A 60 14.76 -7.46 -7.15
CA LYS A 60 15.73 -7.26 -8.23
C LYS A 60 17.03 -6.62 -7.73
N LEU A 61 16.95 -5.85 -6.64
CA LEU A 61 18.12 -5.19 -6.07
C LEU A 61 18.89 -6.07 -5.10
N LEU A 62 18.31 -7.18 -4.66
CA LEU A 62 18.94 -8.10 -3.71
C LEU A 62 19.68 -9.19 -4.48
N PRO A 63 20.86 -9.61 -3.99
CA PRO A 63 21.56 -10.73 -4.63
C PRO A 63 20.76 -12.02 -4.46
N PRO A 64 20.82 -12.92 -5.44
CA PRO A 64 20.14 -14.21 -5.31
C PRO A 64 20.70 -14.98 -4.13
N SER A 65 19.83 -15.60 -3.36
CA SER A 65 20.23 -16.41 -2.21
C SER A 65 20.46 -17.86 -2.61
#